data_e4bb0b3c6acf3a21a4726041e193a269
#
_entry.id   e4bb0b3c6acf3a21a4726041e193a269
#
_cell.length_a   1.000
_cell.length_b   1.000
_cell.length_c   1.000
_cell.angle_alpha   90.00
_cell.angle_beta   90.00
_cell.angle_gamma   90.00
#
_symmetry.space_group_name_H-M   'P 1'
#
loop_
_entity.id
_entity.type
_entity.pdbx_description
1 polymer ?
#
loop_
_entity_poly.entity_id
_entity_poly.type
_entity_poly.pdbx_seq_one_letter_code
_entity_poly.pdbx_strand_id
1 'polypeptide(L)'
;VSESRGLGDVYKRQIYILFSSGTTGKPKCITHGTGNVLIEHNKEFMLHCDIRDKEKLFYYTTTGWMMWNWLVGGLATGSSIFLFDGAPVYPKIDVLLEYCQNKKINLFGVSAKYIDHLKNENYNSKNLDLNSVKIITSTGSPLAEESFKYVYDNIKKDVHLASIAGGTDLVG
;
A
#
# COMPACT_ATOMS: atom_id res chain seq x y z
N VAL A 1 34.29 -5.74 -28.21
CA VAL A 1 33.07 -5.61 -29.01
C VAL A 1 31.99 -5.09 -28.08
N SER A 2 31.67 -3.80 -28.16
CA SER A 2 30.49 -3.27 -27.50
C SER A 2 29.29 -3.77 -28.30
N GLU A 3 28.60 -4.80 -27.84
CA GLU A 3 27.30 -5.12 -28.38
C GLU A 3 26.39 -3.91 -28.17
N SER A 4 26.00 -3.28 -29.27
CA SER A 4 24.92 -2.32 -29.30
C SER A 4 23.66 -3.06 -28.84
N ARG A 5 23.34 -2.93 -27.57
CA ARG A 5 22.07 -3.43 -27.03
C ARG A 5 20.98 -2.62 -27.68
N GLY A 6 20.27 -3.25 -28.62
CA GLY A 6 19.21 -2.61 -29.37
C GLY A 6 18.11 -2.07 -28.45
N LEU A 7 17.32 -1.12 -28.93
CA LEU A 7 16.16 -0.53 -28.23
C LEU A 7 15.26 -1.59 -27.58
N GLY A 8 15.13 -2.78 -28.17
CA GLY A 8 14.37 -3.90 -27.61
C GLY A 8 14.88 -4.41 -26.24
N ASP A 9 16.18 -4.29 -25.95
CA ASP A 9 16.74 -4.70 -24.64
C ASP A 9 16.46 -3.63 -23.57
N VAL A 10 16.33 -2.37 -23.93
CA VAL A 10 15.95 -1.30 -23.01
C VAL A 10 14.51 -1.48 -22.54
N TYR A 11 13.57 -1.79 -23.44
CA TYR A 11 12.17 -2.06 -23.08
C TYR A 11 12.02 -3.29 -22.18
N LYS A 12 12.78 -4.34 -22.38
CA LYS A 12 12.75 -5.55 -21.55
C LYS A 12 13.20 -5.32 -20.10
N ARG A 13 13.83 -4.16 -19.82
CA ARG A 13 14.30 -3.79 -18.49
C ARG A 13 13.38 -2.83 -17.77
N GLN A 14 12.32 -2.38 -18.41
CA GLN A 14 11.31 -1.51 -17.84
C GLN A 14 10.16 -2.35 -17.29
N ILE A 15 9.66 -2.00 -16.11
CA ILE A 15 8.53 -2.69 -15.50
C ILE A 15 7.29 -1.81 -15.48
N TYR A 16 7.44 -0.52 -15.24
CA TYR A 16 6.33 0.42 -15.15
C TYR A 16 6.58 1.69 -15.96
N ILE A 17 5.51 2.22 -16.52
CA ILE A 17 5.44 3.58 -17.07
C ILE A 17 4.30 4.26 -16.34
N LEU A 18 4.62 5.20 -15.46
CA LEU A 18 3.67 5.88 -14.61
C LEU A 18 3.58 7.36 -14.95
N PHE A 19 2.41 7.95 -14.76
CA PHE A 19 2.19 9.36 -15.00
C PHE A 19 2.07 10.11 -13.68
N SER A 20 2.89 11.14 -13.49
CA SER A 20 2.68 12.11 -12.43
C SER A 20 1.80 13.25 -12.91
N SER A 21 0.79 13.62 -12.12
CA SER A 21 0.05 14.85 -12.32
C SER A 21 0.95 16.03 -11.94
N GLY A 22 1.69 16.56 -12.91
CA GLY A 22 2.51 17.75 -12.68
C GLY A 22 1.66 18.93 -12.24
N THR A 23 2.09 19.65 -11.21
CA THR A 23 1.42 20.84 -10.69
C THR A 23 1.42 22.02 -11.68
N THR A 24 2.21 21.96 -12.75
CA THR A 24 2.49 23.09 -13.65
C THR A 24 2.41 22.77 -15.15
N GLY A 25 1.79 21.65 -15.56
CA GLY A 25 1.73 21.30 -16.97
C GLY A 25 1.12 19.93 -17.28
N LYS A 26 1.44 19.42 -18.47
CA LYS A 26 1.01 18.07 -18.86
C LYS A 26 1.61 17.01 -17.95
N PRO A 27 0.89 15.90 -17.68
CA PRO A 27 1.42 14.79 -16.89
C PRO A 27 2.77 14.32 -17.43
N LYS A 28 3.73 14.11 -16.54
CA LYS A 28 5.05 13.57 -16.90
C LYS A 28 4.97 12.06 -16.93
N CYS A 29 5.52 11.46 -17.99
CA CYS A 29 5.68 10.02 -18.13
C CYS A 29 7.01 9.60 -17.47
N ILE A 30 6.93 8.80 -16.43
CA ILE A 30 8.09 8.32 -15.67
C ILE A 30 8.25 6.82 -15.92
N THR A 31 9.41 6.43 -16.41
CA THR A 31 9.73 5.03 -16.71
C THR A 31 10.59 4.44 -15.62
N HIS A 32 10.17 3.32 -15.06
CA HIS A 32 10.86 2.63 -13.99
C HIS A 32 11.51 1.32 -14.48
N GLY A 33 12.78 1.13 -14.11
CA GLY A 33 13.54 -0.08 -14.41
C GLY A 33 13.22 -1.21 -13.43
N THR A 34 13.13 -2.44 -13.94
CA THR A 34 12.77 -3.64 -13.14
C THR A 34 13.67 -3.82 -11.92
N GLY A 35 14.99 -3.72 -12.08
CA GLY A 35 15.93 -3.93 -10.97
C GLY A 35 15.78 -2.90 -9.87
N ASN A 36 15.61 -1.63 -10.23
CA ASN A 36 15.45 -0.53 -9.28
C ASN A 36 14.16 -0.68 -8.47
N VAL A 37 13.04 -0.99 -9.14
CA VAL A 37 11.75 -1.20 -8.48
C VAL A 37 11.81 -2.37 -7.52
N LEU A 38 12.42 -3.49 -7.93
CA LEU A 38 12.56 -4.66 -7.05
C LEU A 38 13.38 -4.37 -5.79
N ILE A 39 14.46 -3.60 -5.91
CA ILE A 39 15.28 -3.21 -4.77
C ILE A 39 14.48 -2.28 -3.85
N GLU A 40 13.81 -1.28 -4.42
CA GLU A 40 13.00 -0.32 -3.67
C GLU A 40 11.87 -1.01 -2.91
N HIS A 41 11.06 -1.82 -3.58
CA HIS A 41 9.96 -2.54 -2.95
C HIS A 41 10.43 -3.56 -1.90
N ASN A 42 11.52 -4.30 -2.17
CA ASN A 42 12.07 -5.22 -1.16
C ASN A 42 12.57 -4.46 0.09
N LYS A 43 13.22 -3.31 -0.09
CA LYS A 43 13.62 -2.44 1.03
C LYS A 43 12.38 -2.04 1.85
N GLU A 44 11.35 -1.54 1.18
CA GLU A 44 10.11 -1.10 1.84
C GLU A 44 9.46 -2.25 2.62
N PHE A 45 9.19 -3.36 1.97
CA PHE A 45 8.49 -4.48 2.59
C PHE A 45 9.31 -5.16 3.68
N MET A 46 10.58 -5.48 3.40
CA MET A 46 11.39 -6.28 4.32
C MET A 46 11.98 -5.46 5.47
N LEU A 47 12.42 -4.22 5.21
CA LEU A 47 13.11 -3.41 6.22
C LEU A 47 12.17 -2.44 6.94
N HIS A 48 11.23 -1.81 6.24
CA HIS A 48 10.35 -0.82 6.84
C HIS A 48 9.05 -1.46 7.38
N CYS A 49 8.53 -2.47 6.69
CA CYS A 49 7.29 -3.14 7.08
C CYS A 49 7.52 -4.49 7.79
N ASP A 50 8.76 -4.96 7.88
CA ASP A 50 9.12 -6.28 8.46
C ASP A 50 8.27 -7.44 7.88
N ILE A 51 8.01 -7.38 6.57
CA ILE A 51 7.25 -8.41 5.87
C ILE A 51 8.13 -9.62 5.61
N ARG A 52 7.60 -10.80 5.90
CA ARG A 52 8.26 -12.10 5.76
C ARG A 52 7.56 -12.97 4.71
N ASP A 53 8.24 -14.04 4.29
CA ASP A 53 7.66 -15.05 3.41
C ASP A 53 6.29 -15.55 3.91
N LYS A 54 5.36 -15.75 2.99
CA LYS A 54 3.98 -16.22 3.23
C LYS A 54 3.06 -15.26 3.98
N GLU A 55 3.51 -14.06 4.32
CA GLU A 55 2.63 -13.05 4.89
C GLU A 55 1.62 -12.53 3.87
N LYS A 56 0.55 -11.95 4.37
CA LYS A 56 -0.62 -11.57 3.58
C LYS A 56 -0.74 -10.05 3.55
N LEU A 57 -0.64 -9.49 2.35
CA LEU A 57 -0.66 -8.07 2.13
C LEU A 57 -1.98 -7.65 1.49
N PHE A 58 -2.59 -6.64 2.04
CA PHE A 58 -3.76 -6.00 1.48
C PHE A 58 -3.59 -4.49 1.49
N TYR A 59 -3.77 -3.87 0.35
CA TYR A 59 -3.85 -2.42 0.22
C TYR A 59 -5.10 -2.04 -0.56
N TYR A 60 -5.97 -1.22 0.03
CA TYR A 60 -7.12 -0.71 -0.68
C TYR A 60 -6.70 0.35 -1.69
N THR A 61 -6.63 -0.02 -2.95
CA THR A 61 -6.16 0.81 -4.06
C THR A 61 -6.86 0.44 -5.36
N THR A 62 -6.80 1.33 -6.33
CA THR A 62 -7.18 1.05 -7.71
C THR A 62 -5.94 0.74 -8.55
N THR A 63 -6.12 0.06 -9.68
CA THR A 63 -5.03 -0.25 -10.62
C THR A 63 -4.42 0.99 -11.28
N GLY A 64 -5.11 2.13 -11.24
CA GLY A 64 -4.63 3.41 -11.75
C GLY A 64 -3.83 4.24 -10.76
N TRP A 65 -3.70 3.80 -9.50
CA TRP A 65 -2.92 4.47 -8.48
C TRP A 65 -1.58 3.77 -8.25
N MET A 66 -0.51 4.52 -8.00
CA MET A 66 0.85 4.00 -7.81
C MET A 66 0.93 2.92 -6.72
N MET A 67 0.10 3.01 -5.68
CA MET A 67 0.06 2.00 -4.60
C MET A 67 -0.34 0.60 -5.08
N TRP A 68 -0.98 0.46 -6.23
CA TRP A 68 -1.17 -0.83 -6.87
C TRP A 68 0.17 -1.47 -7.25
N ASN A 69 1.06 -0.70 -7.85
CA ASN A 69 2.39 -1.17 -8.25
C ASN A 69 3.21 -1.57 -7.02
N TRP A 70 3.10 -0.80 -5.93
CA TRP A 70 3.71 -1.13 -4.65
C TRP A 70 3.16 -2.45 -4.09
N LEU A 71 1.85 -2.62 -4.02
CA LEU A 71 1.22 -3.86 -3.55
C LEU A 71 1.68 -5.08 -4.35
N VAL A 72 1.71 -4.98 -5.70
CA VAL A 72 2.18 -6.05 -6.59
C VAL A 72 3.65 -6.39 -6.30
N GLY A 73 4.47 -5.40 -5.99
CA GLY A 73 5.87 -5.58 -5.60
C GLY A 73 6.05 -6.47 -4.37
N GLY A 74 5.06 -6.54 -3.49
CA GLY A 74 5.07 -7.43 -2.33
C GLY A 74 5.19 -8.91 -2.68
N LEU A 75 4.82 -9.32 -3.89
CA LEU A 75 5.03 -10.70 -4.38
C LEU A 75 6.50 -11.11 -4.41
N ALA A 76 7.41 -10.15 -4.57
CA ALA A 76 8.85 -10.42 -4.59
C ALA A 76 9.40 -10.90 -3.23
N THR A 77 8.68 -10.65 -2.14
CA THR A 77 9.06 -11.11 -0.78
C THR A 77 8.57 -12.53 -0.45
N GLY A 78 7.89 -13.21 -1.38
CA GLY A 78 7.21 -14.48 -1.12
C GLY A 78 5.84 -14.34 -0.45
N SER A 79 5.36 -13.11 -0.30
CA SER A 79 4.05 -12.82 0.30
C SER A 79 2.90 -13.08 -0.67
N SER A 80 1.69 -13.18 -0.11
CA SER A 80 0.45 -13.23 -0.89
C SER A 80 -0.22 -11.86 -0.88
N ILE A 81 -0.63 -11.36 -2.03
CA ILE A 81 -1.43 -10.14 -2.12
C ILE A 81 -2.92 -10.47 -2.15
N PHE A 82 -3.72 -9.66 -1.48
CA PHE A 82 -5.16 -9.78 -1.41
C PHE A 82 -5.80 -8.58 -2.08
N LEU A 83 -6.83 -8.82 -2.86
CA LEU A 83 -7.53 -7.82 -3.66
C LEU A 83 -8.98 -7.72 -3.20
N PHE A 84 -9.51 -6.52 -3.22
CA PHE A 84 -10.90 -6.24 -2.86
C PHE A 84 -11.54 -5.40 -3.97
N ASP A 85 -12.60 -5.93 -4.56
CA ASP A 85 -13.40 -5.24 -5.57
C ASP A 85 -14.71 -4.78 -4.93
N GLY A 86 -14.77 -3.52 -4.56
CA GLY A 86 -15.92 -2.93 -3.88
C GLY A 86 -15.62 -1.59 -3.23
N ALA A 87 -16.66 -0.96 -2.68
CA ALA A 87 -16.52 0.29 -1.95
C ALA A 87 -16.00 0.03 -0.52
N PRO A 88 -15.11 0.89 0.02
CA PRO A 88 -14.41 0.63 1.29
C PRO A 88 -15.31 0.75 2.53
N VAL A 89 -16.52 1.30 2.37
CA VAL A 89 -17.46 1.57 3.46
C VAL A 89 -18.88 1.08 3.13
N TYR A 90 -19.02 0.20 2.15
CA TYR A 90 -20.32 -0.38 1.77
C TYR A 90 -20.17 -1.90 1.59
N PRO A 91 -21.12 -2.71 2.05
CA PRO A 91 -22.40 -2.36 2.69
C PRO A 91 -22.26 -1.92 4.15
N LYS A 92 -21.07 -2.05 4.75
CA LYS A 92 -20.78 -1.67 6.14
C LYS A 92 -19.51 -0.85 6.20
N ILE A 93 -19.43 0.04 7.18
CA ILE A 93 -18.27 0.89 7.41
C ILE A 93 -16.97 0.10 7.68
N ASP A 94 -17.09 -1.07 8.23
CA ASP A 94 -15.98 -1.94 8.65
C ASP A 94 -15.67 -3.08 7.68
N VAL A 95 -16.26 -3.06 6.48
CA VAL A 95 -16.11 -4.14 5.48
C VAL A 95 -14.64 -4.49 5.20
N LEU A 96 -13.73 -3.50 5.17
CA LEU A 96 -12.31 -3.76 4.97
C LEU A 96 -11.64 -4.39 6.20
N LEU A 97 -12.08 -4.03 7.40
CA LEU A 97 -11.59 -4.63 8.65
C LEU A 97 -12.11 -6.06 8.83
N GLU A 98 -13.39 -6.31 8.51
CA GLU A 98 -13.93 -7.67 8.42
C GLU A 98 -13.16 -8.52 7.39
N TYR A 99 -12.79 -7.92 6.26
CA TYR A 99 -11.97 -8.59 5.24
C TYR A 99 -10.58 -8.95 5.79
N CYS A 100 -9.95 -8.03 6.53
CA CYS A 100 -8.66 -8.29 7.18
C CYS A 100 -8.74 -9.45 8.18
N GLN A 101 -9.77 -9.48 9.01
CA GLN A 101 -10.03 -10.58 9.93
C GLN A 101 -10.20 -11.91 9.18
N ASN A 102 -11.11 -11.94 8.20
CA ASN A 102 -11.48 -13.16 7.48
C ASN A 102 -10.33 -13.76 6.68
N LYS A 103 -9.47 -12.92 6.12
CA LYS A 103 -8.30 -13.33 5.33
C LYS A 103 -7.03 -13.47 6.17
N LYS A 104 -7.07 -13.05 7.44
CA LYS A 104 -5.90 -12.99 8.35
C LYS A 104 -4.77 -12.19 7.75
N ILE A 105 -5.07 -10.97 7.34
CA ILE A 105 -4.13 -10.03 6.72
C ILE A 105 -3.06 -9.62 7.74
N ASN A 106 -1.81 -9.49 7.29
CA ASN A 106 -0.70 -9.03 8.12
C ASN A 106 -0.38 -7.55 7.90
N LEU A 107 -0.40 -7.08 6.65
CA LEU A 107 -0.30 -5.66 6.32
C LEU A 107 -1.63 -5.16 5.77
N PHE A 108 -2.20 -4.15 6.42
CA PHE A 108 -3.40 -3.46 6.00
C PHE A 108 -3.08 -2.03 5.55
N GLY A 109 -3.22 -1.75 4.27
CA GLY A 109 -2.97 -0.43 3.69
C GLY A 109 -4.25 0.27 3.25
N VAL A 110 -4.36 1.54 3.64
CA VAL A 110 -5.51 2.40 3.31
C VAL A 110 -5.09 3.85 3.11
N SER A 111 -6.03 4.71 2.69
CA SER A 111 -5.82 6.15 2.70
C SER A 111 -6.07 6.74 4.09
N ALA A 112 -5.44 7.90 4.37
CA ALA A 112 -5.74 8.67 5.60
C ALA A 112 -7.23 9.03 5.69
N LYS A 113 -7.87 9.33 4.55
CA LYS A 113 -9.32 9.61 4.48
C LYS A 113 -10.19 8.46 4.98
N TYR A 114 -9.80 7.20 4.76
CA TYR A 114 -10.54 6.05 5.29
C TYR A 114 -10.48 6.02 6.82
N ILE A 115 -9.29 6.24 7.41
CA ILE A 115 -9.12 6.31 8.86
C ILE A 115 -9.92 7.46 9.45
N ASP A 116 -9.88 8.64 8.82
CA ASP A 116 -10.66 9.80 9.25
C ASP A 116 -12.17 9.56 9.15
N HIS A 117 -12.61 8.81 8.13
CA HIS A 117 -14.02 8.44 8.02
C HIS A 117 -14.46 7.53 9.19
N LEU A 118 -13.70 6.49 9.50
CA LEU A 118 -13.97 5.63 10.66
C LEU A 118 -14.02 6.42 11.97
N LYS A 119 -13.07 7.37 12.14
CA LYS A 119 -13.02 8.25 13.31
C LYS A 119 -14.27 9.13 13.43
N ASN A 120 -14.69 9.76 12.34
CA ASN A 120 -15.84 10.65 12.31
C ASN A 120 -17.15 9.93 12.61
N GLU A 121 -17.25 8.66 12.19
CA GLU A 121 -18.40 7.78 12.52
C GLU A 121 -18.28 7.13 13.90
N ASN A 122 -17.24 7.47 14.68
CA ASN A 122 -16.99 6.90 16.00
C ASN A 122 -16.93 5.36 16.01
N TYR A 123 -16.46 4.77 14.91
CA TYR A 123 -16.36 3.32 14.80
C TYR A 123 -15.28 2.75 15.75
N ASN A 124 -15.51 1.55 16.28
CA ASN A 124 -14.48 0.77 16.99
C ASN A 124 -14.53 -0.71 16.56
N SER A 125 -13.38 -1.35 16.58
CA SER A 125 -13.21 -2.72 16.12
C SER A 125 -13.28 -3.79 17.22
N LYS A 126 -13.86 -3.49 18.39
CA LYS A 126 -13.88 -4.38 19.58
C LYS A 126 -14.44 -5.77 19.29
N ASN A 127 -15.31 -5.89 18.28
CA ASN A 127 -15.94 -7.16 17.91
C ASN A 127 -15.18 -7.91 16.80
N LEU A 128 -14.03 -7.38 16.36
CA LEU A 128 -13.21 -7.99 15.31
C LEU A 128 -11.92 -8.57 15.88
N ASP A 129 -11.52 -9.73 15.36
CA ASP A 129 -10.20 -10.32 15.62
C ASP A 129 -9.18 -9.81 14.59
N LEU A 130 -8.46 -8.75 14.94
CA LEU A 130 -7.39 -8.17 14.13
C LEU A 130 -5.98 -8.62 14.57
N ASN A 131 -5.86 -9.73 15.31
CA ASN A 131 -4.56 -10.20 15.85
C ASN A 131 -3.53 -10.49 14.75
N SER A 132 -3.96 -10.87 13.56
CA SER A 132 -3.07 -11.08 12.41
C SER A 132 -2.46 -9.79 11.85
N VAL A 133 -3.13 -8.64 12.03
CA VAL A 133 -2.66 -7.34 11.49
C VAL A 133 -1.48 -6.85 12.33
N LYS A 134 -0.31 -6.83 11.74
CA LYS A 134 0.94 -6.36 12.36
C LYS A 134 1.21 -4.90 12.08
N ILE A 135 0.86 -4.47 10.86
CA ILE A 135 1.10 -3.13 10.39
C ILE A 135 -0.13 -2.57 9.67
N ILE A 136 -0.43 -1.32 9.95
CA ILE A 136 -1.38 -0.49 9.19
C ILE A 136 -0.59 0.61 8.53
N THR A 137 -0.69 0.72 7.20
CA THR A 137 -0.08 1.80 6.44
C THR A 137 -1.14 2.77 5.95
N SER A 138 -0.86 4.06 6.05
CA SER A 138 -1.75 5.13 5.60
C SER A 138 -1.01 6.08 4.67
N THR A 139 -1.60 6.41 3.52
CA THR A 139 -1.02 7.38 2.56
C THR A 139 -2.09 8.18 1.81
N GLY A 140 -1.65 8.97 0.83
CA GLY A 140 -2.50 9.89 0.05
C GLY A 140 -2.60 11.29 0.67
N SER A 141 -2.43 11.41 1.98
CA SER A 141 -2.21 12.63 2.74
C SER A 141 -1.56 12.27 4.08
N PRO A 142 -0.89 13.21 4.77
CA PRO A 142 -0.42 12.99 6.14
C PRO A 142 -1.57 12.57 7.04
N LEU A 143 -1.33 11.59 7.91
CA LEU A 143 -2.28 11.19 8.93
C LEU A 143 -2.21 12.18 10.10
N ALA A 144 -3.32 12.75 10.51
CA ALA A 144 -3.38 13.68 11.62
C ALA A 144 -3.09 12.99 12.97
N GLU A 145 -2.55 13.73 13.93
CA GLU A 145 -2.19 13.20 15.26
C GLU A 145 -3.39 12.54 15.95
N GLU A 146 -4.56 13.17 15.89
CA GLU A 146 -5.78 12.62 16.46
C GLU A 146 -6.20 11.31 15.81
N SER A 147 -5.85 11.10 14.54
CA SER A 147 -6.17 9.88 13.82
C SER A 147 -5.19 8.74 14.16
N PHE A 148 -3.93 9.06 14.51
CA PHE A 148 -3.03 8.10 15.16
C PHE A 148 -3.60 7.63 16.49
N LYS A 149 -3.97 8.58 17.36
CA LYS A 149 -4.56 8.26 18.65
C LYS A 149 -5.83 7.42 18.50
N TYR A 150 -6.70 7.79 17.57
CA TYR A 150 -7.93 7.07 17.29
C TYR A 150 -7.65 5.60 16.90
N VAL A 151 -6.68 5.33 16.03
CA VAL A 151 -6.35 3.96 15.63
C VAL A 151 -5.90 3.12 16.82
N TYR A 152 -5.03 3.65 17.67
CA TYR A 152 -4.55 2.93 18.85
C TYR A 152 -5.64 2.71 19.91
N ASP A 153 -6.55 3.67 20.08
CA ASP A 153 -7.61 3.58 21.08
C ASP A 153 -8.81 2.74 20.63
N ASN A 154 -9.12 2.73 19.32
CA ASN A 154 -10.39 2.19 18.82
C ASN A 154 -10.24 1.06 17.79
N ILE A 155 -9.12 0.97 17.08
CA ILE A 155 -8.93 -0.05 16.03
C ILE A 155 -7.99 -1.15 16.54
N LYS A 156 -6.73 -0.81 16.84
CA LYS A 156 -5.78 -1.81 17.35
C LYS A 156 -4.64 -1.14 18.10
N LYS A 157 -4.48 -1.49 19.36
CA LYS A 157 -3.50 -0.89 20.27
C LYS A 157 -2.05 -1.32 19.94
N ASP A 158 -1.86 -2.60 19.65
CA ASP A 158 -0.55 -3.23 19.44
C ASP A 158 -0.24 -3.41 17.94
N VAL A 159 -0.24 -2.32 17.20
CA VAL A 159 0.01 -2.30 15.76
C VAL A 159 1.09 -1.28 15.41
N HIS A 160 1.93 -1.58 14.44
CA HIS A 160 2.76 -0.57 13.82
C HIS A 160 1.90 0.27 12.87
N LEU A 161 1.59 1.50 13.24
CA LEU A 161 0.87 2.45 12.38
C LEU A 161 1.86 3.40 11.71
N ALA A 162 1.94 3.32 10.38
CA ALA A 162 2.84 4.11 9.57
C ALA A 162 2.06 5.07 8.65
N SER A 163 2.25 6.37 8.82
CA SER A 163 1.88 7.35 7.80
C SER A 163 3.00 7.41 6.78
N ILE A 164 2.83 6.70 5.67
CA ILE A 164 3.86 6.60 4.65
C ILE A 164 3.80 7.77 3.67
N ALA A 165 4.97 8.23 3.26
CA ALA A 165 5.13 9.25 2.23
C ALA A 165 5.96 8.67 1.10
N GLY A 166 5.45 8.78 -0.11
CA GLY A 166 6.10 8.28 -1.29
C GLY A 166 5.63 9.05 -2.53
N GLY A 167 5.99 8.55 -3.70
CA GLY A 167 5.60 9.21 -4.93
C GLY A 167 5.82 8.38 -6.18
N THR A 168 5.18 8.82 -7.25
CA THR A 168 5.30 8.20 -8.57
C THR A 168 6.76 8.16 -9.07
N ASP A 169 7.60 9.11 -8.63
CA ASP A 169 9.01 9.18 -9.00
C ASP A 169 9.85 8.05 -8.39
N LEU A 170 9.49 7.60 -7.20
CA LEU A 170 10.18 6.54 -6.45
C LEU A 170 9.52 5.17 -6.65
N VAL A 171 8.25 5.16 -6.99
CA VAL A 171 7.35 3.99 -7.01
C VAL A 171 7.22 3.30 -5.65
N GLY A 172 7.46 4.07 -4.59
CA GLY A 172 7.39 3.66 -3.20
C GLY A 172 6.82 4.74 -2.31
#